data_f6477f0c844efa3e4e57c89ff6bc6b57
#
_entry.id   f6477f0c844efa3e4e57c89ff6bc6b57
#
_cell.length_a   1.000
_cell.length_b   1.000
_cell.length_c   1.000
_cell.angle_alpha   90.00
_cell.angle_beta   90.00
_cell.angle_gamma   90.00
#
_symmetry.space_group_name_H-M   'P 1'
#
loop_
_entity.id
_entity.type
_entity.pdbx_description
1 polymer ?
#
loop_
_entity_poly.entity_id
_entity_poly.type
_entity_poly.pdbx_seq_one_letter_code
_entity_poly.pdbx_strand_id
1 'polypeptide(L)'
;MECIMVPTGQHQLPPLPYDYCSLEPVISEKTLKLHHDIHHKAYVDGLNLAENSLAESRKRQDFQFLKYWANELAFNGSGNILHSIYWTVMAPLKMGGEPGPHTLYYIGCYFGSFNAFKNQFKNAAAKVEGSGWSILTWQPTWNRMEILQAEKHQNLTQWSGIPILVCDVWEHAYYLDYQNERQKYIDSWWQLINWYEVERRLLLAVNGRVPLTLMQE
;
A
#
# COMPACT_ATOMS: atom_id res chain seq x y z
N MET A 1 16.09 3.36 23.56
CA MET A 1 15.01 3.39 22.56
C MET A 1 14.17 2.17 22.85
N GLU A 2 13.00 2.36 23.47
CA GLU A 2 12.07 1.23 23.62
C GLU A 2 11.63 0.80 22.23
N CYS A 3 11.83 -0.46 21.91
CA CYS A 3 11.35 -1.05 20.66
C CYS A 3 9.83 -1.17 20.79
N ILE A 4 9.08 -0.28 20.15
CA ILE A 4 7.62 -0.41 20.06
C ILE A 4 7.34 -1.58 19.13
N MET A 5 7.14 -2.74 19.74
CA MET A 5 6.86 -3.99 19.03
C MET A 5 5.36 -4.26 19.12
N VAL A 6 4.73 -4.51 17.97
CA VAL A 6 3.36 -5.04 17.97
C VAL A 6 3.42 -6.48 18.44
N PRO A 7 2.75 -6.85 19.56
CA PRO A 7 2.73 -8.25 20.01
C PRO A 7 2.05 -9.15 18.98
N THR A 8 2.45 -10.42 18.94
CA THR A 8 1.87 -11.42 18.03
C THR A 8 0.34 -11.43 18.10
N GLY A 9 -0.30 -11.28 16.94
CA GLY A 9 -1.76 -11.33 16.82
C GLY A 9 -2.50 -10.11 17.40
N GLN A 10 -1.84 -8.95 17.56
CA GLN A 10 -2.44 -7.74 18.12
C GLN A 10 -2.39 -6.53 17.19
N HIS A 11 -2.28 -6.76 15.90
CA HIS A 11 -2.41 -5.68 14.91
C HIS A 11 -3.80 -5.04 14.99
N GLN A 12 -3.87 -3.75 14.77
CA GLN A 12 -5.11 -2.98 14.80
C GLN A 12 -5.32 -2.30 13.44
N LEU A 13 -6.59 -2.13 13.07
CA LEU A 13 -6.95 -1.34 11.91
C LEU A 13 -6.58 0.13 12.16
N PRO A 14 -5.67 0.73 11.36
CA PRO A 14 -5.33 2.13 11.53
C PRO A 14 -6.52 3.03 11.15
N PRO A 15 -6.74 4.15 11.83
CA PRO A 15 -7.78 5.10 11.44
C PRO A 15 -7.45 5.73 10.09
N LEU A 16 -8.49 6.16 9.36
CA LEU A 16 -8.29 7.00 8.17
C LEU A 16 -7.79 8.38 8.58
N PRO A 17 -6.89 9.01 7.80
CA PRO A 17 -6.41 10.38 8.07
C PRO A 17 -7.41 11.47 7.61
N TYR A 18 -8.59 11.09 7.16
CA TYR A 18 -9.66 11.98 6.64
C TYR A 18 -11.03 11.32 6.81
N ASP A 19 -12.10 12.11 6.72
CA ASP A 19 -13.48 11.62 6.79
C ASP A 19 -13.83 10.76 5.56
N TYR A 20 -14.79 9.84 5.71
CA TYR A 20 -15.18 8.92 4.63
C TYR A 20 -15.65 9.60 3.33
N CYS A 21 -16.24 10.80 3.40
CA CYS A 21 -16.66 11.56 2.22
C CYS A 21 -15.57 12.43 1.59
N SER A 22 -14.40 12.52 2.21
CA SER A 22 -13.35 13.49 1.84
C SER A 22 -12.71 13.23 0.48
N LEU A 23 -12.79 12.01 -0.04
CA LEU A 23 -12.22 11.65 -1.34
C LEU A 23 -13.22 11.76 -2.49
N GLU A 24 -14.45 12.18 -2.21
CA GLU A 24 -15.43 12.41 -3.27
C GLU A 24 -15.04 13.60 -4.16
N PRO A 25 -15.42 13.59 -5.44
CA PRO A 25 -16.21 12.56 -6.15
C PRO A 25 -15.37 11.41 -6.72
N VAL A 26 -14.09 11.30 -6.37
CA VAL A 26 -13.18 10.28 -6.95
C VAL A 26 -13.41 8.89 -6.36
N ILE A 27 -13.54 8.81 -5.05
CA ILE A 27 -13.91 7.57 -4.33
C ILE A 27 -15.11 7.92 -3.46
N SER A 28 -16.22 7.20 -3.65
CA SER A 28 -17.43 7.45 -2.87
C SER A 28 -17.27 7.04 -1.41
N GLU A 29 -18.00 7.70 -0.52
CA GLU A 29 -18.08 7.34 0.90
C GLU A 29 -18.41 5.85 1.08
N LYS A 30 -19.30 5.30 0.26
CA LYS A 30 -19.69 3.89 0.29
C LYS A 30 -18.51 2.97 -0.02
N THR A 31 -17.77 3.27 -1.10
CA THR A 31 -16.58 2.51 -1.47
C THR A 31 -15.54 2.58 -0.35
N LEU A 32 -15.27 3.77 0.17
CA LEU A 32 -14.25 3.97 1.21
C LEU A 32 -14.59 3.22 2.51
N LYS A 33 -15.85 3.25 2.96
CA LYS A 33 -16.30 2.48 4.14
C LYS A 33 -16.13 0.97 3.96
N LEU A 34 -16.57 0.43 2.83
CA LEU A 34 -16.41 -1.01 2.55
C LEU A 34 -14.94 -1.40 2.46
N HIS A 35 -14.14 -0.57 1.79
CA HIS A 35 -12.73 -0.85 1.56
C HIS A 35 -11.93 -0.80 2.87
N HIS A 36 -12.16 0.20 3.73
CA HIS A 36 -11.47 0.33 5.01
C HIS A 36 -12.05 -0.60 6.09
N ASP A 37 -13.36 -0.48 6.38
CA ASP A 37 -13.94 -1.13 7.56
C ASP A 37 -14.18 -2.63 7.38
N ILE A 38 -14.26 -3.11 6.12
CA ILE A 38 -14.51 -4.52 5.81
C ILE A 38 -13.26 -5.18 5.21
N HIS A 39 -12.76 -4.70 4.06
CA HIS A 39 -11.64 -5.36 3.38
C HIS A 39 -10.32 -5.21 4.14
N HIS A 40 -9.91 -3.98 4.49
CA HIS A 40 -8.68 -3.77 5.27
C HIS A 40 -8.78 -4.44 6.65
N LYS A 41 -9.93 -4.30 7.33
CA LYS A 41 -10.18 -4.97 8.60
C LYS A 41 -10.00 -6.49 8.50
N ALA A 42 -10.49 -7.11 7.42
CA ALA A 42 -10.33 -8.55 7.21
C ALA A 42 -8.85 -8.96 7.07
N TYR A 43 -8.02 -8.13 6.42
CA TYR A 43 -6.57 -8.40 6.36
C TYR A 43 -5.89 -8.26 7.72
N VAL A 44 -6.29 -7.30 8.53
CA VAL A 44 -5.80 -7.18 9.92
C VAL A 44 -6.18 -8.42 10.75
N ASP A 45 -7.42 -8.85 10.67
CA ASP A 45 -7.90 -10.03 11.39
C ASP A 45 -7.23 -11.32 10.91
N GLY A 46 -7.08 -11.47 9.58
CA GLY A 46 -6.39 -12.60 8.97
C GLY A 46 -4.91 -12.66 9.35
N LEU A 47 -4.22 -11.52 9.42
CA LEU A 47 -2.85 -11.42 9.90
C LEU A 47 -2.73 -11.87 11.35
N ASN A 48 -3.58 -11.35 12.23
CA ASN A 48 -3.63 -11.74 13.64
C ASN A 48 -3.88 -13.24 13.81
N LEU A 49 -4.80 -13.80 13.05
CA LEU A 49 -5.09 -15.22 13.06
C LEU A 49 -3.90 -16.07 12.59
N ALA A 50 -3.23 -15.67 11.50
CA ALA A 50 -2.07 -16.38 10.97
C ALA A 50 -0.89 -16.37 11.95
N GLU A 51 -0.60 -15.23 12.56
CA GLU A 51 0.46 -15.10 13.57
C GLU A 51 0.19 -15.98 14.79
N ASN A 52 -1.03 -15.94 15.34
CA ASN A 52 -1.43 -16.76 16.49
C ASN A 52 -1.38 -18.26 16.16
N SER A 53 -1.83 -18.65 14.97
CA SER A 53 -1.80 -20.05 14.54
C SER A 53 -0.37 -20.58 14.38
N LEU A 54 0.54 -19.76 13.81
CA LEU A 54 1.95 -20.10 13.73
C LEU A 54 2.64 -20.16 15.10
N ALA A 55 2.26 -19.28 16.03
CA ALA A 55 2.76 -19.32 17.40
C ALA A 55 2.32 -20.61 18.12
N GLU A 56 1.06 -21.00 17.97
CA GLU A 56 0.54 -22.24 18.56
C GLU A 56 1.16 -23.49 17.91
N SER A 57 1.38 -23.48 16.58
CA SER A 57 2.09 -24.56 15.88
C SER A 57 3.50 -24.78 16.45
N ARG A 58 4.24 -23.69 16.70
CA ARG A 58 5.57 -23.76 17.35
C ARG A 58 5.50 -24.31 18.77
N LYS A 59 4.53 -23.88 19.55
CA LYS A 59 4.34 -24.34 20.93
C LYS A 59 4.01 -25.83 21.01
N ARG A 60 3.19 -26.33 20.08
CA ARG A 60 2.78 -27.74 20.02
C ARG A 60 3.75 -28.63 19.23
N GLN A 61 4.74 -28.04 18.55
CA GLN A 61 5.62 -28.74 17.60
C GLN A 61 4.82 -29.47 16.51
N ASP A 62 3.66 -28.93 16.14
CA ASP A 62 2.79 -29.45 15.07
C ASP A 62 2.80 -28.47 13.89
N PHE A 63 3.36 -28.93 12.76
CA PHE A 63 3.54 -28.13 11.55
C PHE A 63 2.71 -28.63 10.38
N GLN A 64 1.66 -29.42 10.63
CA GLN A 64 0.81 -29.99 9.58
C GLN A 64 0.25 -28.91 8.63
N PHE A 65 -0.14 -27.75 9.16
CA PHE A 65 -0.73 -26.63 8.41
C PHE A 65 0.25 -25.48 8.14
N LEU A 66 1.56 -25.71 8.30
CA LEU A 66 2.56 -24.65 8.17
C LEU A 66 2.48 -23.92 6.82
N LYS A 67 2.36 -24.68 5.72
CA LYS A 67 2.26 -24.08 4.38
C LYS A 67 1.05 -23.16 4.23
N TYR A 68 -0.09 -23.55 4.78
CA TYR A 68 -1.30 -22.74 4.76
C TYR A 68 -1.09 -21.43 5.55
N TRP A 69 -0.67 -21.55 6.80
CA TRP A 69 -0.49 -20.36 7.65
C TRP A 69 0.61 -19.43 7.18
N ALA A 70 1.68 -19.95 6.56
CA ALA A 70 2.71 -19.13 5.96
C ALA A 70 2.20 -18.32 4.75
N ASN A 71 1.30 -18.89 3.94
CA ASN A 71 0.64 -18.16 2.87
C ASN A 71 -0.33 -17.10 3.40
N GLU A 72 -1.14 -17.43 4.41
CA GLU A 72 -2.05 -16.48 5.06
C GLU A 72 -1.29 -15.32 5.71
N LEU A 73 -0.16 -15.59 6.35
CA LEU A 73 0.73 -14.58 6.92
C LEU A 73 1.21 -13.59 5.85
N ALA A 74 1.70 -14.11 4.72
CA ALA A 74 2.20 -13.28 3.63
C ALA A 74 1.07 -12.47 2.96
N PHE A 75 -0.07 -13.11 2.70
CA PHE A 75 -1.21 -12.49 2.03
C PHE A 75 -1.82 -11.38 2.90
N ASN A 76 -2.21 -11.71 4.12
CA ASN A 76 -2.87 -10.76 5.03
C ASN A 76 -1.91 -9.69 5.53
N GLY A 77 -0.64 -10.03 5.82
CA GLY A 77 0.38 -9.08 6.23
C GLY A 77 0.68 -8.05 5.14
N SER A 78 0.86 -8.48 3.90
CA SER A 78 1.04 -7.57 2.76
C SER A 78 -0.22 -6.75 2.50
N GLY A 79 -1.41 -7.34 2.64
CA GLY A 79 -2.69 -6.64 2.54
C GLY A 79 -2.80 -5.52 3.56
N ASN A 80 -2.53 -5.81 4.84
CA ASN A 80 -2.53 -4.80 5.90
C ASN A 80 -1.52 -3.67 5.63
N ILE A 81 -0.29 -3.99 5.25
CA ILE A 81 0.77 -3.00 4.97
C ILE A 81 0.37 -2.09 3.80
N LEU A 82 -0.04 -2.67 2.66
CA LEU A 82 -0.35 -1.90 1.46
C LEU A 82 -1.58 -1.00 1.65
N HIS A 83 -2.63 -1.48 2.34
CA HIS A 83 -3.80 -0.64 2.65
C HIS A 83 -3.47 0.48 3.63
N SER A 84 -2.66 0.20 4.66
CA SER A 84 -2.20 1.24 5.59
C SER A 84 -1.45 2.36 4.86
N ILE A 85 -0.62 2.02 3.89
CA ILE A 85 0.07 3.00 3.03
C ILE A 85 -0.92 3.72 2.11
N TYR A 86 -1.84 2.99 1.50
CA TYR A 86 -2.81 3.51 0.54
C TYR A 86 -3.64 4.67 1.13
N TRP A 87 -4.08 4.54 2.39
CA TRP A 87 -4.81 5.61 3.05
C TRP A 87 -3.98 6.88 3.24
N THR A 88 -2.71 6.75 3.59
CA THR A 88 -1.85 7.91 3.87
C THR A 88 -1.31 8.59 2.62
N VAL A 89 -1.14 7.85 1.52
CA VAL A 89 -0.68 8.42 0.24
C VAL A 89 -1.81 9.04 -0.59
N MET A 90 -3.01 9.11 -0.03
CA MET A 90 -4.13 9.87 -0.59
C MET A 90 -4.49 11.06 0.30
N ALA A 91 -5.03 12.10 -0.31
CA ALA A 91 -5.59 13.28 0.34
C ALA A 91 -6.80 13.76 -0.45
N PRO A 92 -7.70 14.55 0.18
CA PRO A 92 -8.78 15.22 -0.52
C PRO A 92 -8.27 16.02 -1.73
N LEU A 93 -9.13 16.17 -2.74
CA LEU A 93 -8.76 16.88 -3.98
C LEU A 93 -8.11 18.24 -3.67
N LYS A 94 -6.98 18.51 -4.32
CA LYS A 94 -6.16 19.73 -4.18
C LYS A 94 -5.45 19.90 -2.83
N MET A 95 -5.58 18.95 -1.92
CA MET A 95 -4.90 19.01 -0.62
C MET A 95 -3.59 18.20 -0.58
N GLY A 96 -3.35 17.33 -1.54
CA GLY A 96 -2.15 16.48 -1.61
C GLY A 96 -0.86 17.20 -2.03
N GLY A 97 -0.94 18.47 -2.40
CA GLY A 97 0.20 19.27 -2.87
C GLY A 97 0.73 18.84 -4.25
N GLU A 98 1.98 19.22 -4.51
CA GLU A 98 2.73 18.85 -5.71
C GLU A 98 3.95 18.01 -5.30
N PRO A 99 4.53 17.23 -6.23
CA PRO A 99 5.73 16.46 -5.95
C PRO A 99 6.85 17.34 -5.40
N GLY A 100 7.39 16.96 -4.25
CA GLY A 100 8.46 17.68 -3.60
C GLY A 100 9.80 17.62 -4.36
N PRO A 101 10.78 18.45 -4.00
CA PRO A 101 12.04 18.57 -4.74
C PRO A 101 12.84 17.27 -4.75
N HIS A 102 12.84 16.47 -3.68
CA HIS A 102 13.54 15.19 -3.66
C HIS A 102 12.81 14.16 -4.52
N THR A 103 11.47 14.11 -4.45
CA THR A 103 10.66 13.25 -5.31
C THR A 103 10.94 13.56 -6.79
N LEU A 104 10.93 14.84 -7.18
CA LEU A 104 11.23 15.24 -8.55
C LEU A 104 12.67 14.89 -8.97
N TYR A 105 13.64 15.09 -8.09
CA TYR A 105 15.04 14.74 -8.32
C TYR A 105 15.21 13.23 -8.60
N TYR A 106 14.72 12.39 -7.71
CA TYR A 106 14.84 10.94 -7.90
C TYR A 106 14.03 10.41 -9.08
N ILE A 107 12.81 10.95 -9.31
CA ILE A 107 12.04 10.64 -10.52
C ILE A 107 12.83 11.01 -11.78
N GLY A 108 13.45 12.18 -11.80
CA GLY A 108 14.31 12.59 -12.91
C GLY A 108 15.47 11.64 -13.17
N CYS A 109 16.14 11.20 -12.10
CA CYS A 109 17.27 10.27 -12.18
C CYS A 109 16.90 8.89 -12.76
N TYR A 110 15.72 8.35 -12.37
CA TYR A 110 15.39 6.95 -12.70
C TYR A 110 14.36 6.77 -13.81
N PHE A 111 13.52 7.80 -14.06
CA PHE A 111 12.48 7.74 -15.08
C PHE A 111 12.65 8.79 -16.18
N GLY A 112 13.69 9.64 -16.07
CA GLY A 112 14.00 10.69 -17.03
C GLY A 112 13.12 11.94 -16.93
N SER A 113 11.84 11.79 -16.62
CA SER A 113 10.92 12.92 -16.39
C SER A 113 9.72 12.50 -15.54
N PHE A 114 9.08 13.49 -14.92
CA PHE A 114 7.84 13.26 -14.19
C PHE A 114 6.72 12.69 -15.08
N ASN A 115 6.63 13.14 -16.32
CA ASN A 115 5.63 12.62 -17.26
C ASN A 115 5.89 11.16 -17.65
N ALA A 116 7.15 10.78 -17.87
CA ALA A 116 7.52 9.39 -18.14
C ALA A 116 7.20 8.49 -16.94
N PHE A 117 7.54 8.92 -15.74
CA PHE A 117 7.16 8.24 -14.50
C PHE A 117 5.64 8.06 -14.37
N LYS A 118 4.87 9.16 -14.50
CA LYS A 118 3.41 9.14 -14.44
C LYS A 118 2.82 8.13 -15.42
N ASN A 119 3.27 8.17 -16.66
CA ASN A 119 2.79 7.28 -17.70
C ASN A 119 3.15 5.82 -17.40
N GLN A 120 4.37 5.55 -16.94
CA GLN A 120 4.79 4.21 -16.56
C GLN A 120 3.98 3.68 -15.37
N PHE A 121 3.80 4.47 -14.32
CA PHE A 121 3.04 4.08 -13.13
C PHE A 121 1.58 3.76 -13.46
N LYS A 122 0.91 4.65 -14.23
CA LYS A 122 -0.49 4.44 -14.63
C LYS A 122 -0.65 3.23 -15.56
N ASN A 123 0.29 2.99 -16.47
CA ASN A 123 0.28 1.80 -17.31
C ASN A 123 0.56 0.53 -16.51
N ALA A 124 1.45 0.58 -15.51
CA ALA A 124 1.64 -0.54 -14.60
C ALA A 124 0.35 -0.87 -13.86
N ALA A 125 -0.34 0.14 -13.30
CA ALA A 125 -1.63 -0.04 -12.63
C ALA A 125 -2.72 -0.65 -13.55
N ALA A 126 -2.85 -0.12 -14.78
CA ALA A 126 -3.85 -0.59 -15.72
C ALA A 126 -3.64 -2.04 -16.18
N LYS A 127 -2.37 -2.48 -16.24
CA LYS A 127 -1.97 -3.80 -16.77
C LYS A 127 -1.71 -4.85 -15.70
N VAL A 128 -2.05 -4.61 -14.45
CA VAL A 128 -2.08 -5.67 -13.43
C VAL A 128 -3.11 -6.73 -13.85
N GLU A 129 -2.68 -7.98 -13.92
CA GLU A 129 -3.59 -9.08 -14.23
C GLU A 129 -4.46 -9.41 -13.02
N GLY A 130 -5.79 -9.31 -13.19
CA GLY A 130 -6.74 -9.55 -12.11
C GLY A 130 -6.66 -8.49 -11.02
N SER A 131 -6.43 -8.92 -9.78
CA SER A 131 -6.38 -8.09 -8.58
C SER A 131 -4.96 -7.85 -8.13
N GLY A 132 -4.62 -6.60 -7.83
CA GLY A 132 -3.28 -6.26 -7.36
C GLY A 132 -3.03 -4.76 -7.25
N TRP A 133 -1.76 -4.36 -7.39
CA TRP A 133 -1.27 -3.02 -7.10
C TRP A 133 -0.23 -2.55 -8.10
N SER A 134 -0.17 -1.25 -8.34
CA SER A 134 1.02 -0.58 -8.86
C SER A 134 1.74 0.10 -7.71
N ILE A 135 3.05 -0.12 -7.59
CA ILE A 135 3.84 0.31 -6.43
C ILE A 135 5.08 1.04 -6.90
N LEU A 136 5.24 2.32 -6.54
CA LEU A 136 6.53 2.98 -6.59
C LEU A 136 7.32 2.55 -5.35
N THR A 137 8.50 1.99 -5.58
CA THR A 137 9.32 1.37 -4.54
C THR A 137 10.70 2.02 -4.52
N TRP A 138 11.24 2.29 -3.33
CA TRP A 138 12.68 2.48 -3.13
C TRP A 138 13.33 1.13 -2.92
N GLN A 139 14.32 0.81 -3.74
CA GLN A 139 15.09 -0.43 -3.61
C GLN A 139 16.48 -0.12 -3.02
N PRO A 140 16.68 -0.37 -1.72
CA PRO A 140 17.92 -0.01 -1.02
C PRO A 140 19.14 -0.84 -1.44
N THR A 141 18.92 -2.04 -2.00
CA THR A 141 20.03 -2.92 -2.41
C THR A 141 20.92 -2.27 -3.48
N TRP A 142 20.33 -1.49 -4.37
CA TRP A 142 21.04 -0.76 -5.43
C TRP A 142 20.68 0.72 -5.51
N ASN A 143 20.05 1.24 -4.43
CA ASN A 143 19.76 2.66 -4.21
C ASN A 143 19.03 3.32 -5.39
N ARG A 144 17.87 2.80 -5.78
CA ARG A 144 17.05 3.41 -6.85
C ARG A 144 15.56 3.22 -6.65
N MET A 145 14.79 4.05 -7.37
CA MET A 145 13.34 3.88 -7.48
C MET A 145 13.00 2.89 -8.59
N GLU A 146 11.97 2.09 -8.35
CA GLU A 146 11.40 1.16 -9.33
C GLU A 146 9.88 1.19 -9.24
N ILE A 147 9.21 0.90 -10.35
CA ILE A 147 7.77 0.65 -10.38
C ILE A 147 7.57 -0.86 -10.47
N LEU A 148 6.93 -1.41 -9.47
CA LEU A 148 6.57 -2.82 -9.40
C LEU A 148 5.06 -2.99 -9.56
N GLN A 149 4.67 -4.17 -10.02
CA GLN A 149 3.31 -4.66 -9.88
C GLN A 149 3.29 -5.70 -8.76
N ALA A 150 2.23 -5.73 -7.97
CA ALA A 150 1.94 -6.88 -7.13
C ALA A 150 0.65 -7.52 -7.60
N GLU A 151 0.66 -8.83 -7.83
CA GLU A 151 -0.56 -9.63 -7.93
C GLU A 151 -1.02 -10.03 -6.55
N LYS A 152 -2.33 -9.95 -6.29
CA LYS A 152 -2.87 -9.99 -4.94
C LYS A 152 -2.22 -8.89 -4.09
N HIS A 153 -1.48 -9.26 -3.03
CA HIS A 153 -0.74 -8.30 -2.20
C HIS A 153 0.75 -8.61 -2.13
N GLN A 154 1.15 -9.89 -2.27
CA GLN A 154 2.49 -10.39 -1.98
C GLN A 154 3.24 -10.97 -3.17
N ASN A 155 2.57 -11.24 -4.29
CA ASN A 155 3.20 -11.84 -5.46
C ASN A 155 3.87 -10.79 -6.35
N LEU A 156 4.92 -11.16 -7.09
CA LEU A 156 5.69 -10.33 -8.04
C LEU A 156 6.47 -9.18 -7.39
N THR A 157 6.66 -9.20 -6.07
CA THR A 157 7.42 -8.18 -5.36
C THR A 157 8.91 -8.48 -5.33
N GLN A 158 9.72 -7.45 -5.06
CA GLN A 158 11.16 -7.60 -4.81
C GLN A 158 11.46 -7.53 -3.33
N TRP A 159 12.34 -8.40 -2.85
CA TRP A 159 12.83 -8.33 -1.48
C TRP A 159 13.53 -7.00 -1.20
N SER A 160 13.40 -6.52 0.03
CA SER A 160 13.93 -5.24 0.51
C SER A 160 13.27 -3.99 -0.11
N GLY A 161 12.38 -4.12 -1.06
CA GLY A 161 11.66 -2.97 -1.64
C GLY A 161 10.81 -2.26 -0.59
N ILE A 162 10.96 -0.93 -0.49
CA ILE A 162 10.21 -0.08 0.45
C ILE A 162 9.13 0.67 -0.35
N PRO A 163 7.83 0.39 -0.15
CA PRO A 163 6.76 1.07 -0.87
C PRO A 163 6.70 2.57 -0.53
N ILE A 164 6.70 3.41 -1.56
CA ILE A 164 6.64 4.88 -1.45
C ILE A 164 5.25 5.40 -1.85
N LEU A 165 4.72 4.94 -2.98
CA LEU A 165 3.39 5.25 -3.47
C LEU A 165 2.74 3.95 -3.96
N VAL A 166 1.50 3.70 -3.55
CA VAL A 166 0.76 2.49 -3.91
C VAL A 166 -0.61 2.86 -4.48
N CYS A 167 -1.00 2.21 -5.58
CA CYS A 167 -2.33 2.32 -6.17
C CYS A 167 -2.99 0.95 -6.15
N ASP A 168 -4.10 0.85 -5.44
CA ASP A 168 -4.92 -0.35 -5.39
C ASP A 168 -5.74 -0.49 -6.69
N VAL A 169 -5.60 -1.61 -7.37
CA VAL A 169 -6.40 -1.95 -8.56
C VAL A 169 -7.16 -3.27 -8.39
N TRP A 170 -7.33 -3.71 -7.16
CA TRP A 170 -8.37 -4.67 -6.83
C TRP A 170 -9.75 -4.08 -7.19
N GLU A 171 -10.68 -4.88 -7.67
CA GLU A 171 -12.00 -4.39 -8.04
C GLU A 171 -12.76 -3.78 -6.85
N HIS A 172 -12.51 -4.24 -5.62
CA HIS A 172 -13.10 -3.66 -4.42
C HIS A 172 -12.75 -2.18 -4.20
N ALA A 173 -11.62 -1.72 -4.75
CA ALA A 173 -11.19 -0.33 -4.63
C ALA A 173 -11.98 0.64 -5.53
N TYR A 174 -12.59 0.15 -6.62
CA TYR A 174 -13.17 1.04 -7.63
C TYR A 174 -14.47 0.55 -8.28
N TYR A 175 -14.84 -0.72 -8.17
CA TYR A 175 -15.91 -1.30 -8.99
C TYR A 175 -17.29 -0.66 -8.76
N LEU A 176 -17.58 -0.23 -7.53
CA LEU A 176 -18.84 0.45 -7.22
C LEU A 176 -18.98 1.81 -7.92
N ASP A 177 -17.88 2.51 -8.13
CA ASP A 177 -17.84 3.87 -8.67
C ASP A 177 -17.54 3.89 -10.18
N TYR A 178 -16.74 2.95 -10.66
CA TYR A 178 -16.21 2.94 -12.04
C TYR A 178 -16.53 1.66 -12.82
N GLN A 179 -17.08 0.64 -12.19
CA GLN A 179 -17.34 -0.67 -12.79
C GLN A 179 -16.08 -1.23 -13.50
N ASN A 180 -16.18 -1.57 -14.77
CA ASN A 180 -15.07 -2.10 -15.57
C ASN A 180 -14.08 -1.03 -16.08
N GLU A 181 -14.31 0.24 -15.79
CA GLU A 181 -13.49 1.37 -16.29
C GLU A 181 -12.24 1.60 -15.40
N ARG A 182 -11.41 0.55 -15.20
CA ARG A 182 -10.17 0.64 -14.38
C ARG A 182 -9.28 1.83 -14.77
N GLN A 183 -9.13 2.09 -16.07
CA GLN A 183 -8.30 3.22 -16.52
C GLN A 183 -8.83 4.56 -16.05
N LYS A 184 -10.15 4.76 -16.08
CA LYS A 184 -10.79 5.99 -15.61
C LYS A 184 -10.63 6.17 -14.11
N TYR A 185 -10.73 5.07 -13.34
CA TYR A 185 -10.42 5.08 -11.92
C TYR A 185 -8.98 5.54 -11.66
N ILE A 186 -7.99 4.93 -12.34
CA ILE A 186 -6.56 5.27 -12.18
C ILE A 186 -6.32 6.75 -12.52
N ASP A 187 -6.96 7.25 -13.59
CA ASP A 187 -6.83 8.65 -14.01
C ASP A 187 -7.40 9.62 -12.98
N SER A 188 -8.52 9.26 -12.36
CA SER A 188 -9.15 10.05 -11.30
C SER A 188 -8.38 9.94 -9.98
N TRP A 189 -7.97 8.71 -9.58
CA TRP A 189 -7.20 8.44 -8.37
C TRP A 189 -5.88 9.23 -8.33
N TRP A 190 -5.24 9.43 -9.48
CA TRP A 190 -4.00 10.21 -9.59
C TRP A 190 -4.11 11.62 -8.99
N GLN A 191 -5.32 12.20 -8.97
CA GLN A 191 -5.59 13.53 -8.41
C GLN A 191 -5.65 13.54 -6.89
N LEU A 192 -5.78 12.37 -6.26
CA LEU A 192 -5.82 12.21 -4.81
C LEU A 192 -4.44 12.01 -4.18
N ILE A 193 -3.36 11.91 -4.98
CA ILE A 193 -2.04 11.60 -4.42
C ILE A 193 -1.62 12.68 -3.43
N ASN A 194 -1.27 12.23 -2.22
CA ASN A 194 -0.67 13.06 -1.16
C ASN A 194 0.85 13.12 -1.39
N TRP A 195 1.30 14.07 -2.20
CA TRP A 195 2.72 14.24 -2.53
C TRP A 195 3.58 14.61 -1.31
N TYR A 196 3.02 15.23 -0.28
CA TYR A 196 3.74 15.49 0.97
C TYR A 196 4.11 14.17 1.66
N GLU A 197 3.19 13.23 1.72
CA GLU A 197 3.45 11.91 2.30
C GLU A 197 4.40 11.08 1.42
N VAL A 198 4.27 11.14 0.10
CA VAL A 198 5.19 10.49 -0.85
C VAL A 198 6.63 11.00 -0.63
N GLU A 199 6.83 12.32 -0.53
CA GLU A 199 8.13 12.94 -0.25
C GLU A 199 8.68 12.47 1.10
N ARG A 200 7.87 12.50 2.15
CA ARG A 200 8.26 12.04 3.49
C ARG A 200 8.70 10.58 3.49
N ARG A 201 7.92 9.70 2.87
CA ARG A 201 8.23 8.27 2.75
C ARG A 201 9.53 8.03 1.99
N LEU A 202 9.72 8.74 0.89
CA LEU A 202 10.94 8.66 0.09
C LEU A 202 12.16 9.05 0.91
N LEU A 203 12.12 10.19 1.60
CA LEU A 203 13.23 10.66 2.43
C LEU A 203 13.59 9.69 3.55
N LEU A 204 12.60 9.09 4.20
CA LEU A 204 12.85 8.06 5.22
C LEU A 204 13.51 6.83 4.59
N ALA A 205 12.99 6.34 3.47
CA ALA A 205 13.49 5.15 2.80
C ALA A 205 14.94 5.32 2.30
N VAL A 206 15.26 6.46 1.68
CA VAL A 206 16.62 6.79 1.23
C VAL A 206 17.61 6.85 2.40
N ASN A 207 17.17 7.28 3.59
CA ASN A 207 17.97 7.31 4.80
C ASN A 207 17.98 5.98 5.58
N GLY A 208 17.60 4.88 4.95
CA GLY A 208 17.60 3.55 5.55
C GLY A 208 16.52 3.31 6.61
N ARG A 209 15.47 4.14 6.62
CA ARG A 209 14.33 3.99 7.52
C ARG A 209 13.11 3.47 6.74
N VAL A 210 12.47 2.46 7.29
CA VAL A 210 11.16 2.03 6.77
C VAL A 210 10.12 2.99 7.33
N PRO A 211 9.37 3.73 6.47
CA PRO A 211 8.31 4.60 6.95
C PRO A 211 7.16 3.74 7.49
N LEU A 212 7.11 3.58 8.80
CA LEU A 212 6.03 2.87 9.47
C LEU A 212 4.76 3.71 9.40
N THR A 213 3.69 3.11 8.97
CA THR A 213 2.37 3.77 8.85
C THR A 213 1.64 3.93 10.17
N LEU A 214 2.16 3.35 11.25
CA LEU A 214 1.43 3.16 12.51
C LEU A 214 2.12 3.79 13.72
N MET A 215 3.10 4.66 13.52
CA MET A 215 3.62 5.44 14.63
C MET A 215 2.66 6.60 14.88
N GLN A 216 1.73 6.41 15.80
CA GLN A 216 1.16 7.52 16.54
C GLN A 216 2.32 8.16 17.30
N GLU A 217 2.59 9.45 17.02
CA GLU A 217 3.46 10.27 17.83
C GLU A 217 2.90 10.45 19.23
#